data_b22a818371410ef2bad6e3bb280f32d4
#
_entry.id   b22a818371410ef2bad6e3bb280f32d4
#
_cell.length_a   1.000
_cell.length_b   1.000
_cell.length_c   1.000
_cell.angle_alpha   90.00
_cell.angle_beta   90.00
_cell.angle_gamma   90.00
#
_symmetry.space_group_name_H-M   'P 1'
#
loop_
_entity.id
_entity.type
_entity.pdbx_description
1 polymer ?
#
loop_
_entity_poly.entity_id
_entity_poly.type
_entity_poly.pdbx_seq_one_letter_code
_entity_poly.pdbx_strand_id
1 'polypeptide(L)'
;MMNAKIQDPSAAGLSNRRQWLKRGAAASLAGWVGGLDAAAAPAKTVAASETLVQQLYGSLNEVQQKALCLPYDDPLRLKVDNNWHIRSERIRDVLSADQQDVVRQIFDGLHSEAYKKEVWRQFDQDNKGDGGFGSASIAIFGVPGSGKFEFVLTGRHCTRRCDGDSAAGTAFGGPIFYGHAAKGFYEKPDHPGNAYWFQALRANEVFQALDGKQRERALLGDSRGERGTATVKLSGKTAGLPGLAVGDMTADQKGLVRQVLADLLKPFRESDAKEALSLIDAAGFDPLHMAFYKNEDVGEDGVWDVWQIEGPHMIWYFRGDPHVHCWAHIKNPV
;
A
#
# COMPACT_ATOMS: atom_id res chain seq x y z
N MET A 1 -41.50 -55.94 -7.71
CA MET A 1 -42.52 -54.95 -7.47
C MET A 1 -42.22 -54.25 -6.18
N MET A 2 -41.42 -53.26 -6.16
CA MET A 2 -41.18 -52.44 -4.95
C MET A 2 -40.90 -51.01 -5.45
N ASN A 3 -41.81 -50.09 -5.13
CA ASN A 3 -41.72 -48.68 -5.35
C ASN A 3 -40.69 -48.06 -4.40
N ALA A 4 -39.62 -47.48 -4.91
CA ALA A 4 -38.71 -46.61 -4.16
C ALA A 4 -39.15 -45.17 -4.39
N LYS A 5 -39.59 -44.48 -3.34
CA LYS A 5 -39.85 -43.06 -3.30
C LYS A 5 -38.50 -42.30 -3.29
N ILE A 6 -38.32 -41.43 -4.26
CA ILE A 6 -37.26 -40.42 -4.30
C ILE A 6 -37.70 -39.26 -3.38
N GLN A 7 -36.91 -38.97 -2.35
CA GLN A 7 -37.07 -37.80 -1.50
C GLN A 7 -36.29 -36.64 -2.12
N ASP A 8 -36.97 -35.50 -2.24
CA ASP A 8 -36.46 -34.21 -2.69
C ASP A 8 -35.72 -33.48 -1.54
N PRO A 9 -34.46 -33.01 -1.69
CA PRO A 9 -33.79 -32.22 -0.68
C PRO A 9 -33.82 -30.73 -1.07
N SER A 10 -34.96 -30.07 -1.01
CA SER A 10 -35.07 -28.63 -1.13
C SER A 10 -35.65 -28.03 0.14
N ALA A 11 -34.80 -27.76 1.14
CA ALA A 11 -35.05 -26.76 2.18
C ALA A 11 -33.78 -26.52 3.01
N ALA A 12 -32.81 -25.79 2.45
CA ALA A 12 -31.77 -25.13 3.26
C ALA A 12 -32.05 -23.64 3.23
N GLY A 13 -32.50 -23.11 4.37
CA GLY A 13 -33.08 -21.80 4.54
C GLY A 13 -32.19 -20.66 4.19
N LEU A 14 -32.72 -19.72 3.43
CA LEU A 14 -32.21 -18.40 3.20
C LEU A 14 -32.20 -17.60 4.51
N SER A 15 -31.02 -17.39 5.07
CA SER A 15 -30.79 -16.55 6.23
C SER A 15 -31.08 -15.08 5.86
N ASN A 16 -32.06 -14.50 6.52
CA ASN A 16 -32.62 -13.20 6.27
C ASN A 16 -31.63 -12.08 6.69
N ARG A 17 -31.33 -11.11 5.81
CA ARG A 17 -30.46 -9.95 5.98
C ARG A 17 -30.64 -9.16 7.31
N ARG A 18 -31.75 -9.33 7.99
CA ARG A 18 -32.05 -8.66 9.28
C ARG A 18 -31.36 -9.24 10.51
N GLN A 19 -30.74 -10.42 10.41
CA GLN A 19 -30.07 -11.06 11.57
C GLN A 19 -28.58 -10.66 11.71
N TRP A 20 -27.99 -10.07 10.70
CA TRP A 20 -26.57 -9.62 10.73
C TRP A 20 -26.37 -8.32 11.51
N LEU A 21 -27.41 -7.46 11.60
CA LEU A 21 -27.32 -6.16 12.27
C LEU A 21 -27.53 -6.18 13.79
N LYS A 22 -27.74 -7.36 14.42
CA LYS A 22 -28.00 -7.48 15.86
C LYS A 22 -26.88 -8.12 16.69
N ARG A 23 -25.69 -8.35 16.13
CA ARG A 23 -24.55 -8.93 16.87
C ARG A 23 -23.38 -8.00 17.16
N GLY A 24 -23.57 -6.72 17.09
CA GLY A 24 -22.56 -5.69 17.35
C GLY A 24 -22.93 -4.76 18.49
N ALA A 25 -23.18 -5.24 19.69
CA ALA A 25 -23.16 -4.43 20.92
C ALA A 25 -23.45 -5.30 22.15
N ALA A 26 -22.41 -5.78 22.80
CA ALA A 26 -22.32 -6.00 24.25
C ALA A 26 -20.99 -6.70 24.59
N ALA A 27 -20.02 -5.96 25.06
CA ALA A 27 -18.98 -6.48 25.92
C ALA A 27 -18.86 -5.52 27.11
N SER A 28 -19.52 -5.89 28.16
CA SER A 28 -19.54 -5.25 29.46
C SER A 28 -18.26 -5.51 30.25
N LEU A 29 -17.86 -4.48 30.98
CA LEU A 29 -16.91 -4.47 32.09
C LEU A 29 -17.15 -5.59 33.11
N ALA A 30 -16.14 -6.34 33.48
CA ALA A 30 -16.04 -6.97 34.80
C ALA A 30 -14.60 -7.40 35.15
N GLY A 31 -14.05 -6.86 36.21
CA GLY A 31 -13.33 -7.64 37.23
C GLY A 31 -11.83 -7.81 37.04
N TRP A 32 -11.06 -6.88 37.57
CA TRP A 32 -9.67 -7.08 38.02
C TRP A 32 -9.65 -8.00 39.26
N VAL A 33 -8.94 -9.12 39.18
CA VAL A 33 -8.38 -9.82 40.34
C VAL A 33 -6.94 -10.18 39.98
N GLY A 34 -6.02 -9.71 40.86
CA GLY A 34 -4.58 -9.80 40.63
C GLY A 34 -4.03 -11.23 40.64
N GLY A 35 -3.03 -11.44 39.81
CA GLY A 35 -2.19 -12.64 39.76
C GLY A 35 -0.78 -12.23 39.35
N LEU A 36 0.17 -12.71 40.09
CA LEU A 36 1.59 -12.44 40.16
C LEU A 36 2.28 -12.19 38.81
N ASP A 37 3.00 -11.05 38.77
CA ASP A 37 3.90 -10.64 37.69
C ASP A 37 5.01 -11.68 37.45
N ALA A 38 4.88 -12.44 36.36
CA ALA A 38 6.06 -12.93 35.67
C ALA A 38 6.60 -11.74 34.85
N ALA A 39 7.69 -11.12 35.30
CA ALA A 39 8.37 -10.08 34.57
C ALA A 39 8.70 -10.60 33.16
N ALA A 40 7.92 -10.17 32.17
CA ALA A 40 8.24 -10.38 30.78
C ALA A 40 9.59 -9.75 30.52
N ALA A 41 10.53 -10.53 29.96
CA ALA A 41 11.81 -10.01 29.49
C ALA A 41 11.54 -8.78 28.63
N PRO A 42 12.33 -7.67 28.78
CA PRO A 42 12.10 -6.46 28.02
C PRO A 42 12.11 -6.82 26.53
N ALA A 43 11.00 -6.56 25.84
CA ALA A 43 10.93 -6.67 24.39
C ALA A 43 12.10 -5.86 23.83
N LYS A 44 12.96 -6.48 23.03
CA LYS A 44 14.01 -5.77 22.30
C LYS A 44 13.32 -4.65 21.53
N THR A 45 13.56 -3.39 21.94
CA THR A 45 13.14 -2.23 21.17
C THR A 45 13.83 -2.31 19.83
N VAL A 46 13.07 -2.63 18.79
CA VAL A 46 13.57 -2.58 17.41
C VAL A 46 13.90 -1.12 17.14
N ALA A 47 15.15 -0.85 16.72
CA ALA A 47 15.56 0.51 16.38
C ALA A 47 14.67 1.03 15.25
N ALA A 48 14.24 2.31 15.33
CA ALA A 48 13.46 2.92 14.25
C ALA A 48 14.25 2.86 12.94
N SER A 49 13.55 2.71 11.80
CA SER A 49 14.19 2.59 10.47
C SER A 49 15.17 3.73 10.20
N GLU A 50 14.88 4.94 10.66
CA GLU A 50 15.73 6.13 10.56
C GLU A 50 17.09 5.94 11.25
N THR A 51 17.09 5.36 12.44
CA THR A 51 18.33 5.03 13.19
C THR A 51 19.13 3.95 12.44
N LEU A 52 18.45 2.97 11.86
CA LEU A 52 19.09 1.93 11.06
C LEU A 52 19.68 2.49 9.76
N VAL A 53 19.04 3.48 9.11
CA VAL A 53 19.61 4.19 7.96
C VAL A 53 20.89 4.93 8.34
N GLN A 54 20.89 5.60 9.49
CA GLN A 54 22.09 6.26 10.01
C GLN A 54 23.21 5.23 10.31
N GLN A 55 22.89 4.11 10.92
CA GLN A 55 23.82 3.02 11.18
C GLN A 55 24.39 2.45 9.88
N LEU A 56 23.55 2.18 8.89
CA LEU A 56 23.99 1.71 7.57
C LEU A 56 24.96 2.71 6.95
N TYR A 57 24.57 3.99 6.88
CA TYR A 57 25.41 5.05 6.29
C TYR A 57 26.78 5.14 6.97
N GLY A 58 26.83 5.11 8.30
CA GLY A 58 28.08 5.14 9.08
C GLY A 58 28.97 3.90 8.88
N SER A 59 28.42 2.78 8.43
CA SER A 59 29.15 1.53 8.17
C SER A 59 29.71 1.43 6.75
N LEU A 60 29.29 2.33 5.82
CA LEU A 60 29.73 2.29 4.43
C LEU A 60 31.18 2.78 4.28
N ASN A 61 31.99 2.03 3.57
CA ASN A 61 33.30 2.50 3.14
C ASN A 61 33.19 3.49 1.95
N GLU A 62 34.27 4.13 1.57
CA GLU A 62 34.31 5.15 0.50
C GLU A 62 33.78 4.62 -0.86
N VAL A 63 34.08 3.38 -1.21
CA VAL A 63 33.62 2.77 -2.47
C VAL A 63 32.10 2.58 -2.42
N GLN A 64 31.56 2.11 -1.31
CA GLN A 64 30.14 1.92 -1.09
C GLN A 64 29.41 3.27 -1.06
N GLN A 65 29.97 4.27 -0.36
CA GLN A 65 29.40 5.63 -0.34
C GLN A 65 29.31 6.22 -1.76
N LYS A 66 30.36 6.10 -2.55
CA LYS A 66 30.36 6.57 -3.95
C LYS A 66 29.31 5.85 -4.81
N ALA A 67 29.09 4.57 -4.57
CA ALA A 67 28.13 3.76 -5.30
C ALA A 67 26.66 4.08 -4.91
N LEU A 68 26.38 4.31 -3.62
CA LEU A 68 25.04 4.33 -3.06
C LEU A 68 24.56 5.70 -2.57
N CYS A 69 25.47 6.66 -2.29
CA CYS A 69 25.10 7.93 -1.70
C CYS A 69 25.05 9.06 -2.76
N LEU A 70 24.04 9.90 -2.65
CA LEU A 70 23.76 10.99 -3.58
C LEU A 70 23.43 12.29 -2.80
N PRO A 71 23.58 13.48 -3.41
CA PRO A 71 23.07 14.71 -2.82
C PRO A 71 21.56 14.61 -2.53
N TYR A 72 21.08 15.30 -1.49
CA TYR A 72 19.65 15.25 -1.13
C TYR A 72 18.72 15.78 -2.22
N ASP A 73 19.18 16.74 -3.01
CA ASP A 73 18.45 17.38 -4.09
C ASP A 73 18.60 16.68 -5.46
N ASP A 74 19.27 15.51 -5.50
CA ASP A 74 19.37 14.72 -6.72
C ASP A 74 17.97 14.31 -7.23
N PRO A 75 17.66 14.53 -8.52
CA PRO A 75 16.33 14.25 -9.07
C PRO A 75 15.90 12.78 -9.00
N LEU A 76 16.85 11.83 -8.91
CA LEU A 76 16.54 10.41 -8.71
C LEU A 76 15.78 10.17 -7.42
N ARG A 77 15.94 11.04 -6.42
CA ARG A 77 15.23 10.92 -5.14
C ARG A 77 13.71 10.85 -5.33
N LEU A 78 13.13 11.57 -6.27
CA LEU A 78 11.68 11.59 -6.51
C LEU A 78 11.22 10.65 -7.62
N LYS A 79 12.13 9.87 -8.20
CA LYS A 79 11.76 8.90 -9.22
C LYS A 79 11.03 7.72 -8.60
N VAL A 80 10.00 7.24 -9.29
CA VAL A 80 9.29 5.98 -9.03
C VAL A 80 9.02 5.26 -10.34
N ASP A 81 9.17 3.95 -10.32
CA ASP A 81 8.84 3.09 -11.45
C ASP A 81 8.44 1.69 -10.92
N ASN A 82 7.92 0.82 -11.80
CA ASN A 82 7.44 -0.50 -11.40
C ASN A 82 8.57 -1.53 -11.19
N ASN A 83 9.39 -1.79 -12.20
CA ASN A 83 10.49 -2.75 -12.15
C ASN A 83 11.81 -2.04 -12.44
N TRP A 84 12.39 -1.44 -11.43
CA TRP A 84 13.57 -0.62 -11.63
C TRP A 84 14.58 -0.72 -10.48
N HIS A 85 15.77 -0.24 -10.75
CA HIS A 85 16.84 -0.16 -9.76
C HIS A 85 17.39 1.26 -9.75
N ILE A 86 17.36 1.88 -8.57
CA ILE A 86 17.78 3.27 -8.38
C ILE A 86 19.28 3.46 -8.62
N ARG A 87 20.06 2.39 -8.38
CA ARG A 87 21.48 2.30 -8.72
C ARG A 87 21.72 1.04 -9.55
N SER A 88 22.83 0.98 -10.28
CA SER A 88 23.26 -0.23 -11.00
C SER A 88 23.63 -1.36 -10.05
N GLU A 89 24.18 -1.01 -8.90
CA GLU A 89 24.64 -1.90 -7.87
C GLU A 89 23.46 -2.56 -7.14
N ARG A 90 23.58 -3.89 -6.94
CA ARG A 90 22.62 -4.65 -6.14
C ARG A 90 23.10 -4.75 -4.71
N ILE A 91 22.15 -4.91 -3.78
CA ILE A 91 22.45 -5.09 -2.35
C ILE A 91 23.50 -6.18 -2.16
N ARG A 92 23.32 -7.34 -2.79
CA ARG A 92 24.21 -8.50 -2.67
C ARG A 92 25.63 -8.27 -3.21
N ASP A 93 25.80 -7.34 -4.17
CA ASP A 93 27.05 -7.16 -4.89
C ASP A 93 27.96 -6.12 -4.21
N VAL A 94 27.36 -5.21 -3.44
CA VAL A 94 28.06 -4.05 -2.87
C VAL A 94 28.08 -4.03 -1.34
N LEU A 95 27.13 -4.68 -0.66
CA LEU A 95 27.04 -4.67 0.80
C LEU A 95 27.53 -5.97 1.42
N SER A 96 28.20 -5.87 2.58
CA SER A 96 28.51 -7.03 3.42
C SER A 96 27.23 -7.71 3.94
N ALA A 97 27.34 -8.94 4.46
CA ALA A 97 26.21 -9.65 5.04
C ALA A 97 25.54 -8.84 6.17
N ASP A 98 26.34 -8.26 7.08
CA ASP A 98 25.81 -7.44 8.19
C ASP A 98 25.09 -6.19 7.68
N GLN A 99 25.61 -5.52 6.65
CA GLN A 99 24.96 -4.37 6.03
C GLN A 99 23.66 -4.77 5.31
N GLN A 100 23.62 -5.93 4.65
CA GLN A 100 22.40 -6.48 4.06
C GLN A 100 21.33 -6.75 5.12
N ASP A 101 21.73 -7.25 6.29
CA ASP A 101 20.81 -7.48 7.41
C ASP A 101 20.26 -6.16 7.97
N VAL A 102 21.06 -5.10 8.02
CA VAL A 102 20.55 -3.75 8.38
C VAL A 102 19.55 -3.27 7.34
N VAL A 103 19.78 -3.45 6.04
CA VAL A 103 18.80 -3.09 5.00
C VAL A 103 17.50 -3.88 5.14
N ARG A 104 17.57 -5.19 5.48
CA ARG A 104 16.38 -5.99 5.79
C ARG A 104 15.59 -5.43 6.97
N GLN A 105 16.27 -5.03 8.03
CA GLN A 105 15.64 -4.44 9.21
C GLN A 105 15.02 -3.07 8.90
N ILE A 106 15.66 -2.24 8.06
CA ILE A 106 15.05 -0.99 7.57
C ILE A 106 13.75 -1.30 6.83
N PHE A 107 13.79 -2.20 5.84
CA PHE A 107 12.62 -2.61 5.06
C PHE A 107 11.50 -3.15 5.97
N ASP A 108 11.84 -3.97 6.94
CA ASP A 108 10.92 -4.54 7.92
C ASP A 108 10.20 -3.44 8.72
N GLY A 109 10.95 -2.46 9.19
CA GLY A 109 10.43 -1.35 9.99
C GLY A 109 9.57 -0.33 9.23
N LEU A 110 9.52 -0.39 7.90
CA LEU A 110 8.61 0.43 7.07
C LEU A 110 7.20 -0.17 6.94
N HIS A 111 7.00 -1.38 7.44
CA HIS A 111 5.73 -2.11 7.29
C HIS A 111 5.06 -2.34 8.65
N SER A 112 3.73 -2.47 8.63
CA SER A 112 2.98 -2.80 9.84
C SER A 112 3.27 -4.23 10.31
N GLU A 113 3.27 -4.45 11.63
CA GLU A 113 3.49 -5.79 12.21
C GLU A 113 2.47 -6.82 11.66
N ALA A 114 1.24 -6.38 11.46
CA ALA A 114 0.18 -7.25 10.94
C ALA A 114 0.39 -7.65 9.48
N TYR A 115 1.08 -6.83 8.67
CA TYR A 115 1.21 -7.04 7.23
C TYR A 115 2.63 -7.42 6.78
N LYS A 116 3.62 -7.26 7.62
CA LYS A 116 5.03 -7.53 7.34
C LYS A 116 5.27 -8.89 6.67
N LYS A 117 4.63 -9.95 7.19
CA LYS A 117 4.76 -11.31 6.65
C LYS A 117 4.26 -11.41 5.20
N GLU A 118 3.16 -10.74 4.88
CA GLU A 118 2.59 -10.73 3.52
C GLU A 118 3.46 -9.95 2.54
N VAL A 119 4.03 -8.83 2.99
CA VAL A 119 4.96 -8.04 2.18
C VAL A 119 6.23 -8.83 1.85
N TRP A 120 6.79 -9.55 2.84
CA TRP A 120 7.94 -10.45 2.60
C TRP A 120 7.58 -11.59 1.64
N ARG A 121 6.44 -12.23 1.84
CA ARG A 121 5.97 -13.29 0.96
C ARG A 121 5.87 -12.81 -0.49
N GLN A 122 5.28 -11.63 -0.70
CA GLN A 122 5.17 -11.00 -2.01
C GLN A 122 6.56 -10.71 -2.59
N PHE A 123 7.41 -10.06 -1.81
CA PHE A 123 8.75 -9.67 -2.28
C PHE A 123 9.59 -10.90 -2.67
N ASP A 124 9.62 -11.92 -1.84
CA ASP A 124 10.39 -13.15 -2.09
C ASP A 124 9.84 -13.91 -3.31
N GLN A 125 8.53 -13.98 -3.47
CA GLN A 125 7.89 -14.64 -4.61
C GLN A 125 8.22 -13.92 -5.92
N ASP A 126 8.12 -12.60 -5.95
CA ASP A 126 8.39 -11.79 -7.15
C ASP A 126 9.87 -11.78 -7.56
N ASN A 127 10.78 -11.88 -6.59
CA ASN A 127 12.21 -11.79 -6.81
C ASN A 127 12.94 -13.16 -6.76
N LYS A 128 12.20 -14.27 -6.64
CA LYS A 128 12.79 -15.62 -6.54
C LYS A 128 13.71 -15.95 -7.70
N GLY A 129 13.35 -15.56 -8.92
CA GLY A 129 14.16 -15.80 -10.13
C GLY A 129 15.42 -14.95 -10.21
N ASP A 130 15.46 -13.81 -9.52
CA ASP A 130 16.54 -12.82 -9.57
C ASP A 130 17.51 -12.91 -8.37
N GLY A 131 17.31 -13.87 -7.47
CA GLY A 131 18.16 -14.08 -6.29
C GLY A 131 17.63 -13.42 -5.01
N GLY A 132 16.32 -13.21 -4.92
CA GLY A 132 15.62 -12.74 -3.72
C GLY A 132 15.92 -11.28 -3.34
N PHE A 133 15.93 -10.98 -2.04
CA PHE A 133 16.11 -9.61 -1.54
C PHE A 133 17.45 -8.98 -1.96
N GLY A 134 18.50 -9.76 -2.11
CA GLY A 134 19.80 -9.28 -2.56
C GLY A 134 19.79 -8.68 -3.98
N SER A 135 18.76 -8.95 -4.80
CA SER A 135 18.58 -8.35 -6.13
C SER A 135 18.08 -6.90 -6.09
N ALA A 136 17.57 -6.43 -4.96
CA ALA A 136 17.17 -5.03 -4.80
C ALA A 136 18.35 -4.07 -4.90
N SER A 137 18.06 -2.80 -5.14
CA SER A 137 19.02 -1.70 -5.15
C SER A 137 18.59 -0.64 -4.15
N ILE A 138 19.57 0.03 -3.54
CA ILE A 138 19.31 1.12 -2.61
C ILE A 138 20.07 2.39 -3.02
N ALA A 139 19.56 3.54 -2.57
CA ALA A 139 20.29 4.79 -2.53
C ALA A 139 20.03 5.52 -1.20
N ILE A 140 21.02 6.26 -0.74
CA ILE A 140 20.91 7.18 0.40
C ILE A 140 21.17 8.59 -0.13
N PHE A 141 20.18 9.45 0.01
CA PHE A 141 20.25 10.85 -0.38
C PHE A 141 20.53 11.69 0.85
N GLY A 142 21.49 12.64 0.74
CA GLY A 142 21.90 13.48 1.86
C GLY A 142 22.72 12.73 2.92
N VAL A 143 22.73 13.24 4.15
CA VAL A 143 23.60 12.74 5.23
C VAL A 143 22.76 12.38 6.47
N PRO A 144 22.39 11.10 6.64
CA PRO A 144 21.68 10.65 7.84
C PRO A 144 22.41 11.04 9.12
N GLY A 145 21.67 11.54 10.10
CA GLY A 145 22.18 11.92 11.43
C GLY A 145 22.76 13.33 11.52
N SER A 146 22.98 14.04 10.41
CA SER A 146 23.54 15.41 10.45
C SER A 146 22.79 16.41 9.56
N GLY A 147 21.76 15.99 8.86
CA GLY A 147 20.99 16.84 7.95
C GLY A 147 19.81 16.11 7.35
N LYS A 148 19.24 16.68 6.30
CA LYS A 148 18.18 16.00 5.54
C LYS A 148 18.74 14.75 4.88
N PHE A 149 17.97 13.69 4.93
CA PHE A 149 18.30 12.45 4.25
C PHE A 149 17.05 11.74 3.73
N GLU A 150 17.25 10.80 2.83
CA GLU A 150 16.23 9.84 2.43
C GLU A 150 16.91 8.54 1.99
N PHE A 151 16.45 7.43 2.51
CA PHE A 151 16.77 6.10 2.04
C PHE A 151 15.70 5.65 1.05
N VAL A 152 16.11 5.13 -0.10
CA VAL A 152 15.20 4.58 -1.12
C VAL A 152 15.64 3.16 -1.46
N LEU A 153 14.71 2.21 -1.38
CA LEU A 153 14.89 0.83 -1.82
C LEU A 153 14.00 0.55 -3.02
N THR A 154 14.59 -0.04 -4.06
CA THR A 154 13.91 -0.36 -5.30
C THR A 154 14.19 -1.77 -5.76
N GLY A 155 13.27 -2.33 -6.53
CA GLY A 155 13.34 -3.67 -7.08
C GLY A 155 12.08 -4.00 -7.87
N ARG A 156 11.89 -5.28 -8.17
CA ARG A 156 10.67 -5.73 -8.81
C ARG A 156 9.49 -5.51 -7.86
N HIS A 157 8.46 -4.80 -8.35
CA HIS A 157 7.25 -4.42 -7.60
C HIS A 157 7.55 -3.70 -6.26
N CYS A 158 8.62 -2.92 -6.20
CA CYS A 158 9.01 -2.25 -4.96
C CYS A 158 9.68 -0.89 -5.19
N THR A 159 9.10 0.14 -4.59
CA THR A 159 9.78 1.41 -4.25
C THR A 159 9.35 1.76 -2.83
N ARG A 160 10.27 1.68 -1.87
CA ARG A 160 10.07 2.04 -0.45
C ARG A 160 11.03 3.12 -0.04
N ARG A 161 10.62 3.96 0.90
CA ARG A 161 11.35 5.15 1.31
C ARG A 161 11.35 5.30 2.82
N CYS A 162 12.40 5.94 3.34
CA CYS A 162 12.54 6.32 4.75
C CYS A 162 13.34 7.63 4.79
N ASP A 163 12.69 8.73 5.14
CA ASP A 163 13.27 10.08 5.04
C ASP A 163 13.48 10.78 6.38
N GLY A 164 12.99 10.19 7.49
CA GLY A 164 13.14 10.78 8.83
C GLY A 164 12.58 12.20 8.90
N ASP A 165 11.37 12.40 8.36
CA ASP A 165 10.67 13.69 8.28
C ASP A 165 11.44 14.78 7.51
N SER A 166 12.41 14.40 6.67
CA SER A 166 13.22 15.35 5.87
C SER A 166 12.43 15.98 4.74
N ALA A 167 11.39 15.29 4.23
CA ALA A 167 10.51 15.75 3.17
C ALA A 167 9.17 16.26 3.74
N ALA A 168 9.21 17.38 4.46
CA ALA A 168 8.04 17.95 5.11
C ALA A 168 6.81 18.02 4.19
N GLY A 169 5.64 17.63 4.71
CA GLY A 169 4.38 17.61 3.97
C GLY A 169 4.29 16.53 2.89
N THR A 170 5.19 15.54 2.89
CA THR A 170 5.21 14.47 1.88
C THR A 170 5.17 13.11 2.58
N ALA A 171 4.06 12.39 2.45
CA ALA A 171 3.97 11.05 3.01
C ALA A 171 5.03 10.11 2.43
N PHE A 172 5.55 9.22 3.26
CA PHE A 172 6.61 8.26 2.90
C PHE A 172 7.92 8.90 2.40
N GLY A 173 8.09 10.22 2.49
CA GLY A 173 9.21 10.96 1.91
C GLY A 173 9.09 11.21 0.39
N GLY A 174 8.13 10.60 -0.31
CA GLY A 174 7.96 10.75 -1.75
C GLY A 174 7.03 9.71 -2.37
N PRO A 175 6.99 9.63 -3.71
CA PRO A 175 6.16 8.65 -4.38
C PRO A 175 6.62 7.21 -4.12
N ILE A 176 5.68 6.32 -3.89
CA ILE A 176 5.93 4.88 -3.65
C ILE A 176 5.26 4.02 -4.71
N PHE A 177 5.78 2.80 -4.83
CA PHE A 177 5.21 1.76 -5.67
C PHE A 177 5.26 0.41 -4.95
N TYR A 178 4.19 -0.35 -5.09
CA TYR A 178 4.14 -1.75 -4.69
C TYR A 178 3.24 -2.55 -5.61
N GLY A 179 3.42 -3.84 -5.65
CA GLY A 179 2.63 -4.72 -6.49
C GLY A 179 2.92 -6.18 -6.20
N HIS A 180 2.32 -7.06 -6.99
CA HIS A 180 2.57 -8.49 -6.91
C HIS A 180 2.20 -9.17 -8.22
N ALA A 181 3.13 -9.94 -8.78
CA ALA A 181 2.92 -10.77 -9.96
C ALA A 181 2.93 -12.24 -9.58
N ALA A 182 1.77 -12.79 -9.25
CA ALA A 182 1.60 -14.23 -9.27
C ALA A 182 1.67 -14.76 -10.71
N LYS A 183 1.87 -16.06 -10.88
CA LYS A 183 1.76 -16.71 -12.19
C LYS A 183 0.31 -16.66 -12.69
N GLY A 184 -0.02 -15.61 -13.40
CA GLY A 184 -1.36 -15.20 -13.75
C GLY A 184 -1.98 -14.34 -12.65
N PHE A 185 -3.07 -13.68 -12.97
CA PHE A 185 -3.88 -12.92 -12.02
C PHE A 185 -5.15 -13.72 -11.71
N TYR A 186 -5.52 -13.81 -10.44
CA TYR A 186 -6.69 -14.54 -9.98
C TYR A 186 -7.47 -13.69 -8.99
N GLU A 187 -8.76 -13.59 -9.19
CA GLU A 187 -9.64 -12.75 -8.39
C GLU A 187 -10.08 -13.35 -7.05
N LYS A 188 -9.74 -14.60 -6.77
CA LYS A 188 -10.05 -15.21 -5.48
C LYS A 188 -9.25 -14.51 -4.38
N PRO A 189 -9.90 -13.94 -3.36
CA PRO A 189 -9.22 -13.19 -2.30
C PRO A 189 -8.19 -14.02 -1.52
N ASP A 190 -8.39 -15.33 -1.44
CA ASP A 190 -7.54 -16.29 -0.77
C ASP A 190 -6.39 -16.83 -1.64
N HIS A 191 -6.32 -16.40 -2.92
CA HIS A 191 -5.26 -16.84 -3.80
C HIS A 191 -3.90 -16.32 -3.34
N PRO A 192 -2.85 -17.16 -3.23
CA PRO A 192 -1.53 -16.75 -2.73
C PRO A 192 -0.87 -15.62 -3.51
N GLY A 193 -1.29 -15.42 -4.77
CA GLY A 193 -0.82 -14.33 -5.62
C GLY A 193 -1.49 -12.99 -5.37
N ASN A 194 -2.57 -12.92 -4.60
CA ASN A 194 -3.37 -11.71 -4.43
C ASN A 194 -3.07 -10.97 -3.12
N ALA A 195 -1.78 -10.66 -2.87
CA ALA A 195 -1.34 -10.03 -1.61
C ALA A 195 -2.05 -8.71 -1.28
N TYR A 196 -2.47 -7.97 -2.31
CA TYR A 196 -3.13 -6.67 -2.18
C TYR A 196 -4.55 -6.65 -2.77
N TRP A 197 -5.12 -7.80 -3.13
CA TRP A 197 -6.44 -7.90 -3.74
C TRP A 197 -7.56 -7.34 -2.85
N PHE A 198 -7.43 -7.47 -1.55
CA PHE A 198 -8.39 -6.91 -0.59
C PHE A 198 -8.62 -5.40 -0.78
N GLN A 199 -7.66 -4.67 -1.35
CA GLN A 199 -7.78 -3.24 -1.66
C GLN A 199 -8.75 -3.00 -2.82
N ALA A 200 -8.72 -3.85 -3.86
CA ALA A 200 -9.68 -3.82 -4.97
C ALA A 200 -11.10 -4.17 -4.49
N LEU A 201 -11.24 -5.21 -3.67
CA LEU A 201 -12.53 -5.59 -3.07
C LEU A 201 -13.12 -4.44 -2.25
N ARG A 202 -12.30 -3.77 -1.44
CA ARG A 202 -12.74 -2.61 -0.66
C ARG A 202 -13.16 -1.43 -1.54
N ALA A 203 -12.41 -1.12 -2.58
CA ALA A 203 -12.78 -0.08 -3.53
C ALA A 203 -14.10 -0.41 -4.24
N ASN A 204 -14.31 -1.67 -4.59
CA ASN A 204 -15.53 -2.12 -5.25
C ASN A 204 -16.78 -2.02 -4.34
N GLU A 205 -16.63 -2.13 -3.01
CA GLU A 205 -17.75 -1.85 -2.08
C GLU A 205 -18.25 -0.40 -2.22
N VAL A 206 -17.35 0.56 -2.47
CA VAL A 206 -17.75 1.94 -2.77
C VAL A 206 -18.56 1.96 -4.06
N PHE A 207 -18.07 1.37 -5.14
CA PHE A 207 -18.77 1.34 -6.42
C PHE A 207 -20.17 0.71 -6.32
N GLN A 208 -20.29 -0.39 -5.59
CA GLN A 208 -21.57 -1.07 -5.38
C GLN A 208 -22.57 -0.23 -4.59
N ALA A 209 -22.09 0.64 -3.70
CA ALA A 209 -22.95 1.54 -2.92
C ALA A 209 -23.42 2.79 -3.70
N LEU A 210 -22.84 3.06 -4.90
CA LEU A 210 -23.22 4.18 -5.74
C LEU A 210 -24.59 3.96 -6.39
N ASP A 211 -25.39 5.02 -6.56
CA ASP A 211 -26.59 5.00 -7.40
C ASP A 211 -26.24 5.03 -8.90
N GLY A 212 -27.26 4.89 -9.76
CA GLY A 212 -27.04 4.80 -11.20
C GLY A 212 -26.31 6.01 -11.80
N LYS A 213 -26.68 7.23 -11.41
CA LYS A 213 -26.03 8.46 -11.90
C LYS A 213 -24.61 8.63 -11.36
N GLN A 214 -24.39 8.23 -10.12
CA GLN A 214 -23.05 8.23 -9.53
C GLN A 214 -22.14 7.22 -10.23
N ARG A 215 -22.65 6.00 -10.54
CA ARG A 215 -21.90 4.97 -11.29
C ARG A 215 -21.52 5.45 -12.69
N GLU A 216 -22.42 6.11 -13.41
CA GLU A 216 -22.14 6.69 -14.74
C GLU A 216 -20.96 7.68 -14.69
N ARG A 217 -20.82 8.44 -13.60
CA ARG A 217 -19.72 9.38 -13.39
C ARG A 217 -18.42 8.70 -12.91
N ALA A 218 -18.55 7.67 -12.08
CA ALA A 218 -17.42 6.99 -11.49
C ALA A 218 -16.76 5.99 -12.45
N LEU A 219 -17.51 5.38 -13.39
CA LEU A 219 -17.05 4.34 -14.29
C LEU A 219 -16.66 4.90 -15.65
N LEU A 220 -15.37 4.95 -15.90
CA LEU A 220 -14.77 5.53 -17.09
C LEU A 220 -14.36 4.45 -18.12
N GLY A 221 -14.04 4.85 -19.35
CA GLY A 221 -13.56 3.95 -20.40
C GLY A 221 -12.13 3.51 -20.16
N ASP A 222 -11.20 4.46 -20.23
CA ASP A 222 -9.76 4.19 -20.25
C ASP A 222 -9.08 4.66 -18.97
N SER A 223 -8.19 3.84 -18.42
CA SER A 223 -7.36 4.17 -17.27
C SER A 223 -6.25 5.17 -17.66
N ARG A 224 -5.61 5.78 -16.64
CA ARG A 224 -4.51 6.73 -16.86
C ARG A 224 -3.26 6.12 -17.46
N GLY A 225 -3.13 4.79 -17.40
CA GLY A 225 -1.93 4.04 -17.81
C GLY A 225 -0.72 4.29 -16.91
N GLU A 226 0.32 3.50 -17.12
CA GLU A 226 1.56 3.54 -16.32
C GLU A 226 2.70 4.16 -17.13
N ARG A 227 3.30 5.23 -16.57
CA ARG A 227 4.39 6.00 -17.20
C ARG A 227 5.43 6.43 -16.18
N GLY A 228 5.83 5.49 -15.28
CA GLY A 228 6.78 5.78 -14.21
C GLY A 228 6.32 6.93 -13.32
N THR A 229 7.20 7.84 -12.97
CA THR A 229 6.90 9.01 -12.12
C THR A 229 5.73 9.87 -12.65
N ALA A 230 5.47 9.89 -13.96
CA ALA A 230 4.34 10.64 -14.52
C ALA A 230 2.98 10.05 -14.13
N THR A 231 2.91 8.76 -13.79
CA THR A 231 1.69 8.08 -13.28
C THR A 231 1.18 8.73 -12.00
N VAL A 232 2.07 9.21 -11.15
CA VAL A 232 1.76 9.81 -9.84
C VAL A 232 1.97 11.33 -9.81
N LYS A 233 1.95 11.99 -10.96
CA LYS A 233 2.04 13.44 -11.03
C LYS A 233 0.77 14.06 -10.41
N LEU A 234 0.94 14.82 -9.36
CA LEU A 234 -0.14 15.56 -8.71
C LEU A 234 -0.61 16.71 -9.61
N SER A 235 -1.92 16.82 -9.78
CA SER A 235 -2.51 17.86 -10.64
C SER A 235 -2.67 19.20 -9.95
N GLY A 236 -2.77 19.22 -8.62
CA GLY A 236 -3.13 20.40 -7.83
C GLY A 236 -4.59 20.85 -8.03
N LYS A 237 -5.38 20.12 -8.81
CA LYS A 237 -6.77 20.48 -9.14
C LYS A 237 -7.75 20.02 -8.06
N THR A 238 -8.73 20.86 -7.74
CA THR A 238 -9.84 20.55 -6.84
C THR A 238 -11.12 20.16 -7.58
N ALA A 239 -11.15 20.30 -8.90
CA ALA A 239 -12.29 19.97 -9.75
C ALA A 239 -11.84 19.49 -11.12
N GLY A 240 -12.72 18.76 -11.84
CA GLY A 240 -12.43 18.20 -13.16
C GLY A 240 -11.44 17.04 -13.12
N LEU A 241 -11.27 16.40 -11.97
CA LEU A 241 -10.53 15.15 -11.82
C LEU A 241 -11.38 14.00 -12.35
N PRO A 242 -10.76 12.86 -12.76
CA PRO A 242 -11.49 11.68 -13.23
C PRO A 242 -12.39 11.09 -12.15
N GLY A 243 -13.59 10.67 -12.56
CA GLY A 243 -14.51 9.95 -11.69
C GLY A 243 -15.47 10.81 -10.88
N LEU A 244 -16.01 10.26 -9.81
CA LEU A 244 -17.00 10.87 -8.93
C LEU A 244 -16.31 11.58 -7.77
N ALA A 245 -16.65 12.85 -7.55
CA ALA A 245 -16.17 13.59 -6.37
C ALA A 245 -16.75 12.98 -5.08
N VAL A 246 -15.91 12.80 -4.06
CA VAL A 246 -16.33 12.35 -2.73
C VAL A 246 -17.34 13.32 -2.11
N GLY A 247 -17.20 14.62 -2.42
CA GLY A 247 -18.16 15.64 -2.01
C GLY A 247 -19.61 15.36 -2.44
N ASP A 248 -19.80 14.68 -3.58
CA ASP A 248 -21.11 14.32 -4.15
C ASP A 248 -21.67 12.99 -3.61
N MET A 249 -20.99 12.36 -2.67
CA MET A 249 -21.38 11.10 -2.06
C MET A 249 -22.19 11.30 -0.77
N THR A 250 -23.02 10.32 -0.43
CA THR A 250 -23.71 10.28 0.85
C THR A 250 -22.73 10.05 2.01
N ALA A 251 -23.16 10.28 3.24
CA ALA A 251 -22.33 10.04 4.43
C ALA A 251 -21.84 8.58 4.53
N ASP A 252 -22.70 7.61 4.21
CA ASP A 252 -22.36 6.19 4.23
C ASP A 252 -21.33 5.85 3.15
N GLN A 253 -21.49 6.37 1.93
CA GLN A 253 -20.53 6.21 0.83
C GLN A 253 -19.16 6.84 1.18
N LYS A 254 -19.16 8.05 1.78
CA LYS A 254 -17.94 8.69 2.30
C LYS A 254 -17.25 7.82 3.36
N GLY A 255 -18.04 7.15 4.21
CA GLY A 255 -17.53 6.19 5.18
C GLY A 255 -16.79 5.03 4.52
N LEU A 256 -17.30 4.48 3.41
CA LEU A 256 -16.63 3.44 2.63
C LEU A 256 -15.33 3.95 1.99
N VAL A 257 -15.30 5.17 1.46
CA VAL A 257 -14.05 5.76 0.92
C VAL A 257 -12.98 5.89 2.01
N ARG A 258 -13.35 6.26 3.24
CA ARG A 258 -12.41 6.27 4.37
C ARG A 258 -11.88 4.88 4.69
N GLN A 259 -12.69 3.84 4.55
CA GLN A 259 -12.23 2.46 4.71
C GLN A 259 -11.26 2.05 3.59
N VAL A 260 -11.47 2.51 2.34
CA VAL A 260 -10.50 2.32 1.25
C VAL A 260 -9.15 2.92 1.63
N LEU A 261 -9.11 4.18 2.08
CA LEU A 261 -7.86 4.81 2.51
C LEU A 261 -7.18 4.04 3.65
N ALA A 262 -7.95 3.58 4.63
CA ALA A 262 -7.42 2.77 5.72
C ALA A 262 -6.82 1.44 5.22
N ASP A 263 -7.49 0.75 4.28
CA ASP A 263 -7.02 -0.51 3.70
C ASP A 263 -5.79 -0.32 2.81
N LEU A 264 -5.68 0.80 2.09
CA LEU A 264 -4.47 1.15 1.32
C LEU A 264 -3.25 1.35 2.23
N LEU A 265 -3.47 1.85 3.44
CA LEU A 265 -2.41 2.16 4.41
C LEU A 265 -2.04 0.99 5.32
N LYS A 266 -2.85 -0.07 5.39
CA LYS A 266 -2.58 -1.26 6.23
C LYS A 266 -1.18 -1.87 6.09
N PRO A 267 -0.56 -1.94 4.90
CA PRO A 267 0.76 -2.52 4.75
C PRO A 267 1.87 -1.71 5.41
N PHE A 268 1.66 -0.43 5.66
CA PHE A 268 2.71 0.51 6.11
C PHE A 268 2.72 0.65 7.62
N ARG A 269 3.86 1.06 8.18
CA ARG A 269 3.98 1.33 9.62
C ARG A 269 3.01 2.43 10.08
N GLU A 270 2.60 2.36 11.33
CA GLU A 270 1.55 3.22 11.88
C GLU A 270 1.86 4.71 11.78
N SER A 271 3.12 5.12 11.98
CA SER A 271 3.55 6.52 11.85
C SER A 271 3.30 7.07 10.45
N ASP A 272 3.73 6.34 9.41
CA ASP A 272 3.59 6.76 8.02
C ASP A 272 2.12 6.76 7.58
N ALA A 273 1.34 5.77 8.06
CA ALA A 273 -0.10 5.72 7.82
C ALA A 273 -0.84 6.92 8.43
N LYS A 274 -0.47 7.30 9.67
CA LYS A 274 -1.04 8.48 10.33
C LYS A 274 -0.66 9.78 9.63
N GLU A 275 0.61 9.92 9.23
CA GLU A 275 1.07 11.07 8.47
C GLU A 275 0.28 11.20 7.17
N ALA A 276 0.19 10.12 6.37
CA ALA A 276 -0.54 10.10 5.12
C ALA A 276 -2.01 10.53 5.29
N LEU A 277 -2.72 9.99 6.30
CA LEU A 277 -4.10 10.38 6.60
C LEU A 277 -4.20 11.85 7.00
N SER A 278 -3.27 12.35 7.85
CA SER A 278 -3.25 13.75 8.27
C SER A 278 -3.06 14.69 7.08
N LEU A 279 -2.19 14.35 6.13
CA LEU A 279 -1.97 15.14 4.91
C LEU A 279 -3.21 15.12 4.00
N ILE A 280 -3.88 13.98 3.86
CA ILE A 280 -5.12 13.85 3.09
C ILE A 280 -6.23 14.70 3.72
N ASP A 281 -6.41 14.61 5.03
CA ASP A 281 -7.44 15.38 5.74
C ASP A 281 -7.15 16.90 5.69
N ALA A 282 -5.88 17.30 5.80
CA ALA A 282 -5.48 18.71 5.67
C ALA A 282 -5.72 19.28 4.26
N ALA A 283 -5.57 18.45 3.22
CA ALA A 283 -5.88 18.82 1.84
C ALA A 283 -7.39 18.88 1.54
N GLY A 284 -8.21 18.26 2.39
CA GLY A 284 -9.66 18.15 2.26
C GLY A 284 -10.09 16.81 1.66
N PHE A 285 -11.08 16.20 2.28
CA PHE A 285 -11.60 14.89 1.87
C PHE A 285 -12.60 14.98 0.71
N ASP A 286 -13.47 15.99 0.72
CA ASP A 286 -14.51 16.17 -0.30
C ASP A 286 -13.97 16.43 -1.74
N PRO A 287 -12.83 17.10 -1.94
CA PRO A 287 -12.19 17.23 -3.25
C PRO A 287 -11.59 15.95 -3.84
N LEU A 288 -11.53 14.85 -3.08
CA LEU A 288 -11.09 13.56 -3.63
C LEU A 288 -12.12 13.06 -4.65
N HIS A 289 -11.63 12.35 -5.67
CA HIS A 289 -12.44 11.70 -6.69
C HIS A 289 -12.07 10.21 -6.75
N MET A 290 -13.07 9.36 -6.91
CA MET A 290 -12.86 7.94 -7.22
C MET A 290 -13.30 7.64 -8.66
N ALA A 291 -12.43 6.97 -9.40
CA ALA A 291 -12.67 6.47 -10.75
C ALA A 291 -12.42 4.98 -10.83
N PHE A 292 -13.27 4.30 -11.58
CA PHE A 292 -13.17 2.88 -11.93
C PHE A 292 -13.15 2.76 -13.45
N TYR A 293 -12.54 1.70 -13.99
CA TYR A 293 -12.28 1.59 -15.41
C TYR A 293 -12.84 0.27 -15.98
N LYS A 294 -13.82 0.39 -16.90
CA LYS A 294 -14.63 -0.75 -17.42
C LYS A 294 -13.92 -1.71 -18.33
N ASN A 295 -12.82 -1.31 -18.94
CA ASN A 295 -12.09 -2.14 -19.89
C ASN A 295 -11.17 -3.18 -19.21
N GLU A 296 -11.16 -3.22 -17.89
CA GLU A 296 -10.19 -4.01 -17.13
C GLU A 296 -10.86 -4.67 -15.92
N ASP A 297 -11.86 -5.53 -16.21
CA ASP A 297 -12.54 -6.40 -15.24
C ASP A 297 -12.03 -7.82 -15.48
N VAL A 298 -11.06 -8.26 -14.67
CA VAL A 298 -10.51 -9.62 -14.74
C VAL A 298 -11.51 -10.61 -14.15
N GLY A 299 -11.93 -11.58 -14.95
CA GLY A 299 -12.87 -12.63 -14.54
C GLY A 299 -14.34 -12.28 -14.77
N GLU A 300 -14.67 -11.08 -15.22
CA GLU A 300 -16.04 -10.64 -15.49
C GLU A 300 -16.98 -10.80 -14.30
N ASP A 301 -16.45 -10.60 -13.07
CA ASP A 301 -17.21 -10.78 -11.84
C ASP A 301 -17.82 -9.47 -11.29
N GLY A 302 -17.61 -8.35 -12.00
CA GLY A 302 -18.10 -7.04 -11.61
C GLY A 302 -17.28 -6.40 -10.49
N VAL A 303 -16.05 -6.88 -10.26
CA VAL A 303 -15.02 -6.22 -9.45
C VAL A 303 -14.09 -5.45 -10.37
N TRP A 304 -14.18 -4.13 -10.34
CA TRP A 304 -13.33 -3.30 -11.17
C TRP A 304 -11.88 -3.35 -10.68
N ASP A 305 -11.03 -4.03 -11.42
CA ASP A 305 -9.64 -4.28 -11.07
C ASP A 305 -8.72 -3.08 -11.23
N VAL A 306 -9.14 -2.10 -12.03
CA VAL A 306 -8.39 -0.87 -12.21
C VAL A 306 -9.22 0.32 -11.74
N TRP A 307 -8.66 1.04 -10.78
CA TRP A 307 -9.31 2.18 -10.15
C TRP A 307 -8.30 3.16 -9.58
N GLN A 308 -8.75 4.35 -9.25
CA GLN A 308 -7.92 5.35 -8.58
C GLN A 308 -8.72 6.19 -7.60
N ILE A 309 -8.02 6.73 -6.61
CA ILE A 309 -8.46 7.85 -5.81
C ILE A 309 -7.48 9.00 -6.01
N GLU A 310 -7.99 10.17 -6.43
CA GLU A 310 -7.18 11.33 -6.77
C GLU A 310 -7.76 12.59 -6.17
N GLY A 311 -6.90 13.48 -5.73
CA GLY A 311 -7.24 14.81 -5.22
C GLY A 311 -6.15 15.83 -5.58
N PRO A 312 -6.27 17.08 -5.10
CA PRO A 312 -5.29 18.13 -5.39
C PRO A 312 -3.86 17.73 -5.00
N HIS A 313 -3.73 16.98 -3.91
CA HIS A 313 -2.50 16.69 -3.22
C HIS A 313 -2.23 15.19 -3.02
N MET A 314 -3.05 14.33 -3.62
CA MET A 314 -2.81 12.89 -3.62
C MET A 314 -3.25 12.23 -4.91
N ILE A 315 -2.58 11.14 -5.21
CA ILE A 315 -2.99 10.11 -6.17
C ILE A 315 -2.65 8.74 -5.59
N TRP A 316 -3.60 7.84 -5.66
CA TRP A 316 -3.41 6.41 -5.46
C TRP A 316 -4.06 5.69 -6.62
N TYR A 317 -3.25 5.11 -7.47
CA TYR A 317 -3.67 4.39 -8.67
C TYR A 317 -3.40 2.90 -8.48
N PHE A 318 -4.45 2.10 -8.57
CA PHE A 318 -4.41 0.64 -8.47
C PHE A 318 -4.74 0.04 -9.84
N ARG A 319 -3.86 -0.82 -10.32
CA ARG A 319 -4.06 -1.62 -11.52
C ARG A 319 -3.94 -3.10 -11.16
N GLY A 320 -5.03 -3.87 -11.26
CA GLY A 320 -5.08 -5.31 -10.96
C GLY A 320 -4.79 -6.20 -12.16
N ASP A 321 -5.06 -5.77 -13.37
CA ASP A 321 -4.82 -6.51 -14.61
C ASP A 321 -3.48 -6.13 -15.26
N PRO A 322 -2.62 -7.08 -15.71
CA PRO A 322 -2.66 -8.53 -15.51
C PRO A 322 -2.15 -8.99 -14.14
N HIS A 323 -1.74 -8.10 -13.27
CA HIS A 323 -1.33 -8.31 -11.89
C HIS A 323 -1.25 -6.96 -11.18
N VAL A 324 -1.19 -7.02 -9.83
CA VAL A 324 -1.30 -5.80 -9.01
C VAL A 324 -0.10 -4.88 -9.16
N HIS A 325 -0.38 -3.64 -9.55
CA HIS A 325 0.50 -2.48 -9.46
C HIS A 325 -0.19 -1.36 -8.71
N CYS A 326 0.43 -0.88 -7.66
CA CYS A 326 -0.05 0.26 -6.88
C CYS A 326 0.95 1.39 -6.88
N TRP A 327 0.49 2.56 -7.31
CA TRP A 327 1.25 3.80 -7.40
C TRP A 327 0.64 4.82 -6.46
N ALA A 328 1.43 5.40 -5.58
CA ALA A 328 0.93 6.40 -4.65
C ALA A 328 1.87 7.59 -4.51
N HIS A 329 1.29 8.78 -4.39
CA HIS A 329 1.97 10.02 -4.03
C HIS A 329 1.00 10.92 -3.27
N ILE A 330 1.40 11.36 -2.10
CA ILE A 330 0.66 12.27 -1.24
C ILE A 330 1.63 13.38 -0.81
N LYS A 331 1.33 14.62 -1.19
CA LYS A 331 2.20 15.76 -0.89
C LYS A 331 1.41 17.05 -0.82
N ASN A 332 1.31 17.62 0.36
CA ASN A 332 0.75 18.96 0.55
C ASN A 332 1.79 20.06 0.29
N PRO A 333 1.38 21.24 -0.17
CA PRO A 333 2.26 22.42 -0.18
C PRO A 333 2.72 22.69 1.26
N VAL A 334 4.00 22.97 1.41
CA VAL A 334 4.62 23.40 2.68
C VAL A 334 4.58 24.91 2.77
#